data_91a3dab6c72f4230899df57cb809b03d
#
_entry.id   91a3dab6c72f4230899df57cb809b03d
#
_cell.length_a   1.000
_cell.length_b   1.000
_cell.length_c   1.000
_cell.angle_alpha   90.00
_cell.angle_beta   90.00
_cell.angle_gamma   90.00
#
_symmetry.space_group_name_H-M   'P 1'
#
loop_
_entity.id
_entity.type
_entity.pdbx_description
1 polymer ?
#
loop_
_entity_poly.entity_id
_entity_poly.type
_entity_poly.pdbx_seq_one_letter_code
_entity_poly.pdbx_strand_id
1 'polypeptide(L)'
;MMMNLPEVMKGQKKPRIVRFKPIKQSRQTELWYSRQLVSRVKWLKEQIERALQNKQSPFFMDSDFEIFNTEQLLSVIKKLSEKDRSNEIEILASEFVSRGNVQNQREVGENLKRQTGIDLQAFLNQNTAVLNKMSVMTTANVQLIKSIEQQYLDKVQTIITQGAISGKLNRDLAKEIRDLGGVTENRAKFIARDQSSKINAALTQARHEELGIKKYRWSTSGDERVRDSHAENDGKIFSYDDPPETGHPGHDINCRCVAIPVLDETIKTSKNQTQSYNLEKVQMRSDWQDDFPDTVIDRKLGDATSHPLYQNAKKGNVADAYQLAKDLVSDDAVEKLRSIINGRDAILVPVHAEEAVGRNMIPVAVATVLSKKLDLPVDLSIVQATKVSRTGGDGWHRLIYSPAFDGNVPEGKLAIILDDTQTQGGTLASLKGYIEHQKGKVIASYALTGKQYSVQLRLSKETLQELRGKYGSIEQWWSKKFGYDFSKLTEWEARFILNSRKTPDEVRNTILAREQA
;
A
#
# COMPACT_ATOMS: atom_id res chain seq x y z
N MET A 1 -20.71 6.13 15.11
CA MET A 1 -20.87 6.89 16.37
C MET A 1 -19.61 7.73 16.52
N MET A 2 -19.68 9.05 16.41
CA MET A 2 -18.50 9.90 16.61
C MET A 2 -18.03 9.78 18.06
N MET A 3 -16.75 9.50 18.24
CA MET A 3 -16.14 9.47 19.58
C MET A 3 -15.75 10.89 19.96
N ASN A 4 -16.17 11.36 21.12
CA ASN A 4 -15.73 12.66 21.65
C ASN A 4 -14.62 12.43 22.69
N LEU A 5 -13.37 12.35 22.22
CA LEU A 5 -12.20 12.12 23.09
C LEU A 5 -12.08 13.15 24.22
N PRO A 6 -12.28 14.46 23.98
CA PRO A 6 -12.33 15.46 25.04
C PRO A 6 -13.33 15.13 26.15
N GLU A 7 -14.53 14.63 25.83
CA GLU A 7 -15.54 14.24 26.82
C GLU A 7 -15.15 12.98 27.58
N VAL A 8 -14.65 11.96 26.88
CA VAL A 8 -14.16 10.72 27.50
C VAL A 8 -13.08 11.02 28.53
N MET A 9 -12.23 12.01 28.25
CA MET A 9 -11.15 12.41 29.16
C MET A 9 -11.61 13.26 30.33
N LYS A 10 -12.73 14.01 30.24
CA LYS A 10 -13.29 14.78 31.37
C LYS A 10 -13.73 13.90 32.55
N GLY A 11 -14.07 12.64 32.31
CA GLY A 11 -14.46 11.67 33.35
C GLY A 11 -13.33 11.08 34.18
N GLN A 12 -12.06 11.39 33.87
CA GLN A 12 -10.90 10.81 34.54
C GLN A 12 -10.43 11.66 35.75
N LYS A 13 -10.19 11.00 36.89
CA LYS A 13 -10.09 11.65 38.22
C LYS A 13 -8.79 12.42 38.56
N LYS A 14 -7.75 12.49 37.70
CA LYS A 14 -6.52 13.28 37.99
C LYS A 14 -5.98 14.02 36.76
N PRO A 15 -5.60 15.32 36.95
CA PRO A 15 -5.12 16.13 35.84
C PRO A 15 -3.67 15.81 35.43
N ARG A 16 -3.46 15.60 34.14
CA ARG A 16 -2.14 15.53 33.52
C ARG A 16 -2.10 16.52 32.36
N ILE A 17 -1.04 17.30 32.28
CA ILE A 17 -0.79 18.13 31.09
C ILE A 17 -0.44 17.18 29.95
N VAL A 18 -1.33 17.10 28.97
CA VAL A 18 -1.15 16.28 27.76
C VAL A 18 -0.35 17.09 26.76
N ARG A 19 0.84 16.61 26.39
CA ARG A 19 1.68 17.23 25.36
C ARG A 19 1.85 16.28 24.18
N PHE A 20 1.04 16.50 23.16
CA PHE A 20 1.16 15.76 21.92
C PHE A 20 2.42 16.15 21.15
N LYS A 21 2.99 15.20 20.42
CA LYS A 21 4.12 15.45 19.52
C LYS A 21 3.63 15.80 18.12
N PRO A 22 4.40 16.59 17.35
CA PRO A 22 4.10 16.82 15.94
C PRO A 22 4.10 15.50 15.14
N ILE A 23 3.06 15.27 14.33
CA ILE A 23 2.96 14.13 13.43
C ILE A 23 3.50 14.55 12.06
N LYS A 24 4.72 14.13 11.76
CA LYS A 24 5.40 14.48 10.51
C LYS A 24 5.12 13.50 9.40
N GLN A 25 5.20 13.99 8.15
CA GLN A 25 5.10 13.12 6.97
C GLN A 25 6.19 12.05 6.94
N SER A 26 5.90 10.91 6.35
CA SER A 26 6.87 9.83 6.17
C SER A 26 7.91 10.19 5.11
N ARG A 27 9.17 10.35 5.54
CA ARG A 27 10.29 10.55 4.61
C ARG A 27 10.50 9.34 3.68
N GLN A 28 10.22 8.14 4.16
CA GLN A 28 10.33 6.92 3.34
C GLN A 28 9.29 6.92 2.22
N THR A 29 8.02 7.29 2.53
CA THR A 29 6.95 7.41 1.54
C THR A 29 7.26 8.50 0.52
N GLU A 30 7.73 9.66 0.95
CA GLU A 30 8.17 10.76 0.07
C GLU A 30 9.26 10.30 -0.90
N LEU A 31 10.34 9.67 -0.39
CA LEU A 31 11.45 9.20 -1.20
C LEU A 31 11.03 8.08 -2.17
N TRP A 32 10.17 7.17 -1.73
CA TRP A 32 9.63 6.13 -2.59
C TRP A 32 8.83 6.76 -3.75
N TYR A 33 7.89 7.64 -3.43
CA TYR A 33 7.06 8.30 -4.45
C TYR A 33 7.90 9.14 -5.41
N SER A 34 8.87 9.89 -4.89
CA SER A 34 9.83 10.64 -5.71
C SER A 34 10.57 9.74 -6.71
N ARG A 35 11.05 8.56 -6.27
CA ARG A 35 11.72 7.60 -7.16
C ARG A 35 10.79 7.08 -8.25
N GLN A 36 9.52 6.79 -7.93
CA GLN A 36 8.54 6.34 -8.91
C GLN A 36 8.29 7.42 -9.98
N LEU A 37 8.06 8.66 -9.56
CA LEU A 37 7.85 9.78 -10.50
C LEU A 37 9.08 10.04 -11.38
N VAL A 38 10.27 10.05 -10.79
CA VAL A 38 11.53 10.24 -11.52
C VAL A 38 11.80 9.08 -12.50
N SER A 39 11.50 7.84 -12.12
CA SER A 39 11.63 6.67 -13.00
C SER A 39 10.76 6.79 -14.25
N ARG A 40 9.53 7.30 -14.10
CA ARG A 40 8.64 7.55 -15.25
C ARG A 40 9.19 8.62 -16.20
N VAL A 41 9.72 9.71 -15.65
CA VAL A 41 10.38 10.75 -16.45
C VAL A 41 11.60 10.19 -17.19
N LYS A 42 12.43 9.41 -16.51
CA LYS A 42 13.62 8.77 -17.10
C LYS A 42 13.23 7.83 -18.24
N TRP A 43 12.20 7.03 -18.05
CA TRP A 43 11.69 6.16 -19.11
C TRP A 43 11.26 6.95 -20.35
N LEU A 44 10.53 8.06 -20.19
CA LEU A 44 10.17 8.95 -21.33
C LEU A 44 11.41 9.52 -22.02
N LYS A 45 12.39 9.99 -21.24
CA LYS A 45 13.68 10.48 -21.77
C LYS A 45 14.37 9.42 -22.63
N GLU A 46 14.48 8.20 -22.12
CA GLU A 46 15.11 7.09 -22.83
C GLU A 46 14.40 6.76 -24.16
N GLN A 47 13.05 6.80 -24.19
CA GLN A 47 12.32 6.58 -25.43
C GLN A 47 12.63 7.68 -26.46
N ILE A 48 12.69 8.93 -26.02
CA ILE A 48 13.00 10.08 -26.88
C ILE A 48 14.47 10.04 -27.34
N GLU A 49 15.41 9.73 -26.44
CA GLU A 49 16.84 9.60 -26.80
C GLU A 49 17.08 8.46 -27.80
N ARG A 50 16.39 7.31 -27.66
CA ARG A 50 16.45 6.24 -28.66
C ARG A 50 15.95 6.70 -30.04
N ALA A 51 14.86 7.50 -30.03
CA ALA A 51 14.35 8.06 -31.29
C ALA A 51 15.31 9.08 -31.92
N LEU A 52 16.03 9.85 -31.08
CA LEU A 52 17.07 10.78 -31.53
C LEU A 52 18.33 10.08 -32.08
N GLN A 53 18.63 8.86 -31.62
CA GLN A 53 19.81 8.09 -32.04
C GLN A 53 19.56 7.20 -33.27
N ASN A 54 18.30 7.03 -33.70
CA ASN A 54 17.93 6.15 -34.79
C ASN A 54 18.35 6.79 -36.13
N LYS A 55 19.59 6.50 -36.59
CA LYS A 55 20.14 6.94 -37.84
C LYS A 55 19.49 6.17 -38.99
N GLN A 56 18.57 6.80 -39.70
CA GLN A 56 18.22 6.37 -41.05
C GLN A 56 18.72 7.41 -42.05
N SER A 57 19.87 7.15 -42.63
CA SER A 57 20.22 7.71 -43.95
C SER A 57 20.95 6.67 -44.77
N PRO A 58 20.33 6.14 -45.85
CA PRO A 58 21.03 5.33 -46.82
C PRO A 58 21.71 6.16 -47.95
N PHE A 59 21.63 7.47 -47.98
CA PHE A 59 21.93 8.20 -49.20
C PHE A 59 22.69 9.52 -49.04
N PHE A 60 23.67 9.70 -48.19
CA PHE A 60 24.69 10.77 -48.39
C PHE A 60 25.91 10.48 -47.52
N MET A 61 26.96 9.98 -48.18
CA MET A 61 28.24 9.61 -47.57
C MET A 61 29.23 10.77 -47.44
N ASP A 62 28.82 12.03 -47.44
CA ASP A 62 29.78 13.14 -47.43
C ASP A 62 29.28 14.44 -46.79
N SER A 63 28.61 14.37 -45.68
CA SER A 63 28.43 15.55 -44.81
C SER A 63 28.25 15.15 -43.36
N ASP A 64 28.99 15.78 -42.44
CA ASP A 64 28.85 15.72 -40.97
C ASP A 64 27.50 16.27 -40.44
N PHE A 65 26.47 16.29 -41.27
CA PHE A 65 25.12 16.72 -40.93
C PHE A 65 24.26 15.52 -40.53
N GLU A 66 24.21 15.24 -39.23
CA GLU A 66 23.16 14.37 -38.65
C GLU A 66 21.80 15.06 -38.83
N ILE A 67 21.06 14.70 -39.88
CA ILE A 67 19.69 15.18 -40.09
C ILE A 67 18.76 14.27 -39.29
N PHE A 68 18.11 14.79 -38.23
CA PHE A 68 16.97 14.14 -37.61
C PHE A 68 15.82 14.05 -38.60
N ASN A 69 15.17 12.91 -38.63
CA ASN A 69 13.85 12.84 -39.23
C ASN A 69 12.82 13.43 -38.20
N THR A 70 12.53 14.72 -38.34
CA THR A 70 11.59 15.46 -37.50
C THR A 70 10.21 14.79 -37.45
N GLU A 71 9.71 14.29 -38.59
CA GLU A 71 8.42 13.58 -38.67
C GLU A 71 8.45 12.29 -37.87
N GLN A 72 9.50 11.51 -37.94
CA GLN A 72 9.66 10.28 -37.19
C GLN A 72 9.70 10.56 -35.69
N LEU A 73 10.40 11.60 -35.25
CA LEU A 73 10.48 11.99 -33.86
C LEU A 73 9.13 12.50 -33.33
N LEU A 74 8.42 13.31 -34.09
CA LEU A 74 7.05 13.75 -33.76
C LEU A 74 6.07 12.56 -33.70
N SER A 75 6.22 11.57 -34.59
CA SER A 75 5.44 10.33 -34.53
C SER A 75 5.70 9.53 -33.25
N VAL A 76 6.95 9.47 -32.78
CA VAL A 76 7.28 8.81 -31.50
C VAL A 76 6.63 9.55 -30.32
N ILE A 77 6.72 10.88 -30.29
CA ILE A 77 6.09 11.69 -29.24
C ILE A 77 4.57 11.47 -29.23
N LYS A 78 3.93 11.48 -30.40
CA LYS A 78 2.51 11.21 -30.53
C LYS A 78 2.15 9.83 -29.96
N LYS A 79 2.87 8.79 -30.35
CA LYS A 79 2.67 7.42 -29.81
C LYS A 79 2.86 7.35 -28.28
N LEU A 80 3.84 8.09 -27.74
CA LEU A 80 4.06 8.15 -26.28
C LEU A 80 2.95 8.88 -25.57
N SER A 81 2.40 9.95 -26.16
CA SER A 81 1.27 10.74 -25.65
C SER A 81 -0.05 9.95 -25.68
N GLU A 82 -0.28 9.16 -26.74
CA GLU A 82 -1.49 8.36 -26.93
C GLU A 82 -1.46 7.03 -26.15
N LYS A 83 -0.31 6.62 -25.63
CA LYS A 83 -0.18 5.36 -24.89
C LYS A 83 -0.97 5.41 -23.59
N ASP A 84 -2.02 4.60 -23.49
CA ASP A 84 -2.80 4.48 -22.25
C ASP A 84 -1.97 3.85 -21.13
N ARG A 85 -1.70 4.65 -20.10
CA ARG A 85 -0.99 4.27 -18.87
C ARG A 85 -1.83 4.56 -17.63
N SER A 86 -3.12 4.77 -17.82
CA SER A 86 -4.01 5.18 -16.73
C SER A 86 -3.95 4.24 -15.53
N ASN A 87 -3.89 2.93 -15.75
CA ASN A 87 -3.85 1.95 -14.65
C ASN A 87 -2.56 2.00 -13.83
N GLU A 88 -1.41 2.09 -14.50
CA GLU A 88 -0.13 2.22 -13.80
C GLU A 88 -0.12 3.49 -12.93
N ILE A 89 -0.72 4.57 -13.44
CA ILE A 89 -0.84 5.84 -12.76
C ILE A 89 -1.80 5.73 -11.57
N GLU A 90 -2.94 5.07 -11.74
CA GLU A 90 -3.92 4.85 -10.67
C GLU A 90 -3.36 3.99 -9.55
N ILE A 91 -2.68 2.89 -9.87
CA ILE A 91 -1.98 2.04 -8.89
C ILE A 91 -0.96 2.88 -8.13
N LEU A 92 -0.12 3.64 -8.83
CA LEU A 92 0.92 4.44 -8.22
C LEU A 92 0.34 5.49 -7.25
N ALA A 93 -0.70 6.20 -7.68
CA ALA A 93 -1.36 7.22 -6.87
C ALA A 93 -2.05 6.61 -5.64
N SER A 94 -2.79 5.51 -5.83
CA SER A 94 -3.48 4.80 -4.75
C SER A 94 -2.49 4.24 -3.73
N GLU A 95 -1.42 3.63 -4.19
CA GLU A 95 -0.36 3.10 -3.35
C GLU A 95 0.34 4.21 -2.54
N PHE A 96 0.59 5.35 -3.14
CA PHE A 96 1.18 6.49 -2.44
C PHE A 96 0.28 7.01 -1.31
N VAL A 97 -1.02 7.17 -1.57
CA VAL A 97 -2.00 7.61 -0.57
C VAL A 97 -2.15 6.57 0.54
N SER A 98 -2.20 5.28 0.20
CA SER A 98 -2.27 4.17 1.16
C SER A 98 -1.05 4.16 2.10
N ARG A 99 0.17 4.32 1.58
CA ARG A 99 1.39 4.43 2.39
C ARG A 99 1.33 5.61 3.37
N GLY A 100 0.87 6.76 2.88
CA GLY A 100 0.67 7.95 3.72
C GLY A 100 -0.36 7.69 4.83
N ASN A 101 -1.44 7.00 4.51
CA ASN A 101 -2.50 6.65 5.45
C ASN A 101 -1.99 5.73 6.57
N VAL A 102 -1.35 4.62 6.24
CA VAL A 102 -0.82 3.64 7.21
C VAL A 102 0.17 4.32 8.18
N GLN A 103 1.08 5.14 7.65
CA GLN A 103 2.04 5.86 8.48
C GLN A 103 1.35 6.87 9.40
N ASN A 104 0.44 7.70 8.86
CA ASN A 104 -0.27 8.71 9.64
C ASN A 104 -1.14 8.09 10.74
N GLN A 105 -1.86 7.02 10.44
CA GLN A 105 -2.68 6.29 11.38
C GLN A 105 -1.86 5.76 12.56
N ARG A 106 -0.72 5.13 12.27
CA ARG A 106 0.19 4.63 13.31
C ARG A 106 0.70 5.76 14.20
N GLU A 107 1.17 6.86 13.61
CA GLU A 107 1.72 8.00 14.36
C GLU A 107 0.65 8.69 15.22
N VAL A 108 -0.56 8.88 14.67
CA VAL A 108 -1.70 9.44 15.44
C VAL A 108 -2.07 8.51 16.59
N GLY A 109 -2.26 7.21 16.32
CA GLY A 109 -2.64 6.22 17.32
C GLY A 109 -1.61 6.09 18.45
N GLU A 110 -0.32 5.99 18.13
CA GLU A 110 0.75 5.92 19.12
C GLU A 110 0.86 7.22 19.95
N ASN A 111 0.68 8.37 19.30
CA ASN A 111 0.71 9.66 19.97
C ASN A 111 -0.44 9.80 20.97
N LEU A 112 -1.65 9.45 20.55
CA LEU A 112 -2.85 9.42 21.42
C LEU A 112 -2.67 8.43 22.58
N LYS A 113 -2.32 7.18 22.31
CA LYS A 113 -2.07 6.15 23.32
C LYS A 113 -1.06 6.60 24.37
N ARG A 114 0.06 7.15 23.94
CA ARG A 114 1.14 7.63 24.85
C ARG A 114 0.66 8.76 25.75
N GLN A 115 -0.15 9.66 25.22
CA GLN A 115 -0.56 10.88 25.93
C GLN A 115 -1.84 10.68 26.76
N THR A 116 -2.78 9.89 26.29
CA THR A 116 -4.08 9.70 26.94
C THR A 116 -4.18 8.37 27.69
N GLY A 117 -3.33 7.40 27.40
CA GLY A 117 -3.43 6.01 27.90
C GLY A 117 -4.52 5.18 27.19
N ILE A 118 -5.24 5.76 26.22
CA ILE A 118 -6.33 5.10 25.49
C ILE A 118 -5.79 4.61 24.15
N ASP A 119 -5.97 3.31 23.86
CA ASP A 119 -5.65 2.75 22.54
C ASP A 119 -6.85 2.92 21.61
N LEU A 120 -6.72 3.83 20.65
CA LEU A 120 -7.76 4.17 19.69
C LEU A 120 -7.48 3.59 18.30
N GLN A 121 -6.52 2.67 18.18
CA GLN A 121 -6.09 2.15 16.87
C GLN A 121 -7.26 1.54 16.09
N ALA A 122 -8.09 0.72 16.76
CA ALA A 122 -9.27 0.11 16.13
C ALA A 122 -10.31 1.15 15.66
N PHE A 123 -10.47 2.25 16.41
CA PHE A 123 -11.38 3.35 16.06
C PHE A 123 -10.85 4.15 14.86
N LEU A 124 -9.55 4.42 14.82
CA LEU A 124 -8.91 5.17 13.72
C LEU A 124 -8.97 4.43 12.37
N ASN A 125 -9.21 3.11 12.39
CA ASN A 125 -9.29 2.27 11.20
C ASN A 125 -10.64 2.37 10.47
N GLN A 126 -11.70 2.79 11.13
CA GLN A 126 -13.08 2.76 10.62
C GLN A 126 -13.60 4.12 10.11
N ASN A 127 -12.71 5.03 9.77
CA ASN A 127 -13.05 6.43 9.53
C ASN A 127 -13.47 6.70 8.08
N THR A 128 -14.77 6.89 7.84
CA THR A 128 -15.33 7.24 6.53
C THR A 128 -14.77 8.57 5.99
N ALA A 129 -14.51 9.56 6.85
CA ALA A 129 -13.92 10.84 6.44
C ALA A 129 -12.50 10.67 5.91
N VAL A 130 -11.71 9.78 6.53
CA VAL A 130 -10.36 9.41 6.03
C VAL A 130 -10.45 8.75 4.66
N LEU A 131 -11.36 7.79 4.46
CA LEU A 131 -11.55 7.11 3.18
C LEU A 131 -11.92 8.09 2.06
N ASN A 132 -12.84 9.03 2.34
CA ASN A 132 -13.19 10.07 1.39
C ASN A 132 -12.00 10.97 1.04
N LYS A 133 -11.20 11.38 2.03
CA LYS A 133 -9.96 12.15 1.79
C LYS A 133 -8.97 11.37 0.96
N MET A 134 -8.79 10.08 1.21
CA MET A 134 -7.90 9.21 0.43
C MET A 134 -8.35 9.13 -1.04
N SER A 135 -9.64 8.96 -1.31
CA SER A 135 -10.18 8.94 -2.68
C SER A 135 -9.90 10.23 -3.42
N VAL A 136 -10.21 11.38 -2.82
CA VAL A 136 -9.92 12.70 -3.41
C VAL A 136 -8.43 12.88 -3.68
N MET A 137 -7.57 12.49 -2.74
CA MET A 137 -6.12 12.63 -2.89
C MET A 137 -5.54 11.69 -3.95
N THR A 138 -6.09 10.49 -4.09
CA THR A 138 -5.72 9.56 -5.16
C THR A 138 -6.03 10.18 -6.51
N THR A 139 -7.24 10.70 -6.70
CA THR A 139 -7.65 11.39 -7.95
C THR A 139 -6.74 12.57 -8.27
N ALA A 140 -6.44 13.42 -7.27
CA ALA A 140 -5.53 14.56 -7.45
C ALA A 140 -4.12 14.13 -7.87
N ASN A 141 -3.58 13.07 -7.26
CA ASN A 141 -2.26 12.56 -7.61
C ASN A 141 -2.24 11.90 -8.99
N VAL A 142 -3.31 11.22 -9.42
CA VAL A 142 -3.46 10.73 -10.81
C VAL A 142 -3.31 11.89 -11.79
N GLN A 143 -4.01 13.01 -11.56
CA GLN A 143 -3.91 14.18 -12.44
C GLN A 143 -2.51 14.81 -12.43
N LEU A 144 -1.87 14.88 -11.27
CA LEU A 144 -0.50 15.41 -11.16
C LEU A 144 0.51 14.55 -11.93
N ILE A 145 0.43 13.22 -11.83
CA ILE A 145 1.30 12.30 -12.55
C ILE A 145 1.12 12.48 -14.06
N LYS A 146 -0.14 12.48 -14.54
CA LYS A 146 -0.47 12.74 -15.96
C LYS A 146 0.11 14.08 -16.42
N SER A 147 0.01 15.13 -15.59
CA SER A 147 0.51 16.45 -15.94
C SER A 147 2.03 16.53 -16.07
N ILE A 148 2.77 15.72 -15.31
CA ILE A 148 4.26 15.65 -15.44
C ILE A 148 4.63 15.11 -16.80
N GLU A 149 4.02 13.99 -17.20
CA GLU A 149 4.31 13.31 -18.46
C GLU A 149 3.89 14.14 -19.66
N GLN A 150 2.66 14.66 -19.65
CA GLN A 150 2.13 15.45 -20.77
C GLN A 150 2.92 16.73 -20.98
N GLN A 151 3.20 17.50 -19.93
CA GLN A 151 3.97 18.75 -20.06
C GLN A 151 5.42 18.50 -20.54
N TYR A 152 6.00 17.36 -20.21
CA TYR A 152 7.31 17.00 -20.74
C TYR A 152 7.24 16.74 -22.25
N LEU A 153 6.29 15.93 -22.70
CA LEU A 153 6.09 15.62 -24.12
C LEU A 153 5.75 16.85 -24.94
N ASP A 154 4.84 17.71 -24.45
CA ASP A 154 4.44 18.97 -25.11
C ASP A 154 5.64 19.92 -25.32
N LYS A 155 6.48 20.06 -24.28
CA LYS A 155 7.69 20.89 -24.37
C LYS A 155 8.72 20.32 -25.32
N VAL A 156 8.93 18.98 -25.31
CA VAL A 156 9.82 18.31 -26.27
C VAL A 156 9.30 18.54 -27.70
N GLN A 157 8.00 18.38 -27.94
CA GLN A 157 7.39 18.67 -29.23
C GLN A 157 7.63 20.11 -29.66
N THR A 158 7.46 21.07 -28.75
CA THR A 158 7.71 22.50 -29.01
C THR A 158 9.17 22.76 -29.41
N ILE A 159 10.13 22.22 -28.66
CA ILE A 159 11.56 22.36 -28.96
C ILE A 159 11.87 21.83 -30.38
N ILE A 160 11.35 20.65 -30.72
CA ILE A 160 11.57 20.03 -32.04
C ILE A 160 10.94 20.88 -33.14
N THR A 161 9.70 21.31 -33.00
CA THR A 161 8.98 22.09 -34.01
C THR A 161 9.65 23.45 -34.23
N GLN A 162 9.98 24.18 -33.15
CA GLN A 162 10.66 25.46 -33.24
C GLN A 162 12.07 25.32 -33.81
N GLY A 163 12.79 24.27 -33.42
CA GLY A 163 14.12 23.99 -33.97
C GLY A 163 14.11 23.68 -35.46
N ALA A 164 13.12 22.92 -35.94
CA ALA A 164 12.95 22.64 -37.36
C ALA A 164 12.64 23.91 -38.15
N ILE A 165 11.81 24.81 -37.62
CA ILE A 165 11.46 26.09 -38.26
C ILE A 165 12.66 27.04 -38.28
N SER A 166 13.47 27.09 -37.23
CA SER A 166 14.60 28.01 -37.09
C SER A 166 15.92 27.49 -37.69
N GLY A 167 15.94 26.26 -38.23
CA GLY A 167 17.16 25.63 -38.76
C GLY A 167 18.20 25.31 -37.68
N LYS A 168 17.77 25.05 -36.46
CA LYS A 168 18.64 24.78 -35.31
C LYS A 168 19.40 23.45 -35.52
N LEU A 169 20.66 23.41 -35.13
CA LEU A 169 21.45 22.18 -35.19
C LEU A 169 20.89 21.07 -34.31
N ASN A 170 20.87 19.85 -34.81
CA ASN A 170 20.37 18.68 -34.08
C ASN A 170 21.07 18.45 -32.74
N ARG A 171 22.38 18.72 -32.68
CA ARG A 171 23.17 18.64 -31.44
C ARG A 171 22.61 19.56 -30.33
N ASP A 172 22.20 20.77 -30.71
CA ASP A 172 21.71 21.78 -29.78
C ASP A 172 20.28 21.44 -29.33
N LEU A 173 19.44 20.93 -30.24
CA LEU A 173 18.11 20.39 -29.90
C LEU A 173 18.22 19.21 -28.94
N ALA A 174 19.10 18.25 -29.19
CA ALA A 174 19.31 17.12 -28.29
C ALA A 174 19.80 17.55 -26.91
N LYS A 175 20.61 18.61 -26.83
CA LYS A 175 21.04 19.19 -25.56
C LYS A 175 19.85 19.81 -24.80
N GLU A 176 19.04 20.64 -25.46
CA GLU A 176 17.85 21.27 -24.83
C GLU A 176 16.85 20.23 -24.32
N ILE A 177 16.60 19.16 -25.08
CA ILE A 177 15.73 18.07 -24.66
C ILE A 177 16.29 17.37 -23.41
N ARG A 178 17.60 17.12 -23.34
CA ARG A 178 18.24 16.54 -22.15
C ARG A 178 18.15 17.45 -20.94
N ASP A 179 18.38 18.74 -21.10
CA ASP A 179 18.29 19.75 -20.03
C ASP A 179 16.85 19.85 -19.51
N LEU A 180 15.85 19.86 -20.40
CA LEU A 180 14.43 19.82 -20.03
C LEU A 180 14.09 18.57 -19.18
N GLY A 181 14.67 17.42 -19.50
CA GLY A 181 14.48 16.20 -18.71
C GLY A 181 14.94 16.36 -17.26
N GLY A 182 16.07 17.03 -17.03
CA GLY A 182 16.56 17.36 -15.68
C GLY A 182 15.59 18.28 -14.90
N VAL A 183 15.05 19.30 -15.56
CA VAL A 183 14.04 20.19 -14.97
C VAL A 183 12.77 19.40 -14.58
N THR A 184 12.33 18.48 -15.44
CA THR A 184 11.15 17.65 -15.19
C THR A 184 11.37 16.68 -14.02
N GLU A 185 12.55 16.09 -13.87
CA GLU A 185 12.91 15.27 -12.71
C GLU A 185 12.86 16.07 -11.39
N ASN A 186 13.35 17.30 -11.40
CA ASN A 186 13.29 18.19 -10.23
C ASN A 186 11.83 18.54 -9.87
N ARG A 187 10.98 18.77 -10.86
CA ARG A 187 9.54 18.98 -10.66
C ARG A 187 8.88 17.72 -10.04
N ALA A 188 9.22 16.53 -10.50
CA ALA A 188 8.72 15.28 -9.94
C ALA A 188 9.08 15.13 -8.46
N LYS A 189 10.32 15.44 -8.07
CA LYS A 189 10.78 15.46 -6.68
C LYS A 189 10.02 16.50 -5.83
N PHE A 190 9.78 17.67 -6.41
CA PHE A 190 9.02 18.74 -5.75
C PHE A 190 7.58 18.32 -5.47
N ILE A 191 6.89 17.73 -6.45
CA ILE A 191 5.52 17.20 -6.31
C ILE A 191 5.47 16.10 -5.24
N ALA A 192 6.42 15.16 -5.23
CA ALA A 192 6.46 14.10 -4.24
C ALA A 192 6.53 14.66 -2.80
N ARG A 193 7.35 15.70 -2.58
CA ARG A 193 7.48 16.35 -1.27
C ARG A 193 6.20 17.08 -0.87
N ASP A 194 5.66 17.90 -1.78
CA ASP A 194 4.44 18.67 -1.54
C ASP A 194 3.24 17.77 -1.20
N GLN A 195 3.04 16.74 -2.00
CA GLN A 195 1.93 15.80 -1.81
C GLN A 195 2.06 14.96 -0.54
N SER A 196 3.29 14.60 -0.14
CA SER A 196 3.52 13.89 1.12
C SER A 196 3.12 14.75 2.34
N SER A 197 3.40 16.04 2.32
CA SER A 197 2.94 16.98 3.37
C SER A 197 1.42 17.11 3.37
N LYS A 198 0.80 17.31 2.21
CA LYS A 198 -0.65 17.49 2.07
C LYS A 198 -1.44 16.28 2.53
N ILE A 199 -0.99 15.07 2.17
CA ILE A 199 -1.62 13.82 2.62
C ILE A 199 -1.54 13.72 4.15
N ASN A 200 -0.36 13.94 4.73
CA ASN A 200 -0.20 13.87 6.19
C ASN A 200 -1.12 14.88 6.90
N ALA A 201 -1.18 16.12 6.42
CA ALA A 201 -2.02 17.16 7.01
C ALA A 201 -3.51 16.82 6.94
N ALA A 202 -4.01 16.44 5.76
CA ALA A 202 -5.42 16.14 5.54
C ALA A 202 -5.90 14.91 6.33
N LEU A 203 -5.08 13.86 6.41
CA LEU A 203 -5.41 12.65 7.19
C LEU A 203 -5.33 12.91 8.69
N THR A 204 -4.39 13.75 9.15
CA THR A 204 -4.30 14.17 10.55
C THR A 204 -5.54 14.98 10.95
N GLN A 205 -5.94 15.95 10.13
CA GLN A 205 -7.16 16.73 10.36
C GLN A 205 -8.39 15.83 10.43
N ALA A 206 -8.61 14.97 9.44
CA ALA A 206 -9.77 14.07 9.42
C ALA A 206 -9.86 13.20 10.68
N ARG A 207 -8.73 12.69 11.17
CA ARG A 207 -8.68 11.90 12.40
C ARG A 207 -8.93 12.72 13.66
N HIS A 208 -8.42 13.95 13.72
CA HIS A 208 -8.68 14.84 14.84
C HIS A 208 -10.16 15.22 14.92
N GLU A 209 -10.77 15.61 13.81
CA GLU A 209 -12.19 15.99 13.74
C GLU A 209 -13.09 14.84 14.18
N GLU A 210 -12.82 13.60 13.74
CA GLU A 210 -13.61 12.42 14.13
C GLU A 210 -13.49 12.05 15.60
N LEU A 211 -12.33 12.33 16.20
CA LEU A 211 -12.14 12.20 17.64
C LEU A 211 -12.76 13.35 18.44
N GLY A 212 -13.45 14.29 17.78
CA GLY A 212 -14.03 15.47 18.41
C GLY A 212 -13.00 16.52 18.84
N ILE A 213 -11.78 16.43 18.31
CA ILE A 213 -10.71 17.42 18.56
C ILE A 213 -10.91 18.59 17.60
N LYS A 214 -11.38 19.71 18.11
CA LYS A 214 -11.74 20.90 17.32
C LYS A 214 -10.59 21.90 17.14
N LYS A 215 -9.57 21.84 18.00
CA LYS A 215 -8.48 22.82 18.04
C LYS A 215 -7.13 22.16 17.84
N TYR A 216 -6.23 22.89 17.23
CA TYR A 216 -4.84 22.48 17.06
C TYR A 216 -3.90 23.64 17.37
N ARG A 217 -2.69 23.30 17.79
CA ARG A 217 -1.56 24.24 17.88
C ARG A 217 -0.76 24.14 16.59
N TRP A 218 -0.50 25.27 15.97
CA TRP A 218 0.39 25.34 14.81
C TRP A 218 1.82 25.00 15.23
N SER A 219 2.51 24.16 14.48
CA SER A 219 3.93 23.85 14.68
C SER A 219 4.67 23.92 13.36
N THR A 220 5.66 24.81 13.29
CA THR A 220 6.54 24.91 12.13
C THR A 220 7.67 23.89 12.19
N SER A 221 8.43 23.75 11.08
CA SER A 221 9.65 22.94 11.06
C SER A 221 10.83 23.62 11.77
N GLY A 222 10.72 24.92 12.09
CA GLY A 222 11.72 25.70 12.82
C GLY A 222 13.00 26.01 12.06
N ASP A 223 13.04 25.80 10.74
CA ASP A 223 14.20 26.11 9.90
C ASP A 223 13.99 27.39 9.07
N GLU A 224 15.07 27.92 8.50
CA GLU A 224 15.14 29.17 7.71
C GLU A 224 14.23 29.19 6.46
N ARG A 225 13.64 28.05 6.08
CA ARG A 225 12.74 27.91 4.94
C ARG A 225 11.27 28.04 5.33
N VAL A 226 10.98 28.34 6.58
CA VAL A 226 9.61 28.64 7.03
C VAL A 226 9.28 30.07 6.58
N ARG A 227 8.13 30.24 5.92
CA ARG A 227 7.64 31.57 5.51
C ARG A 227 7.34 32.42 6.75
N ASP A 228 7.54 33.73 6.69
CA ASP A 228 7.29 34.63 7.80
C ASP A 228 5.86 34.51 8.33
N SER A 229 4.86 34.48 7.44
CA SER A 229 3.45 34.29 7.80
C SER A 229 3.17 32.95 8.53
N HIS A 230 3.95 31.89 8.25
CA HIS A 230 3.85 30.64 8.96
C HIS A 230 4.61 30.65 10.29
N ALA A 231 5.74 31.36 10.35
CA ALA A 231 6.52 31.55 11.58
C ALA A 231 5.71 32.34 12.62
N GLU A 232 4.96 33.34 12.19
CA GLU A 232 4.04 34.11 13.05
C GLU A 232 2.94 33.23 13.66
N ASN A 233 2.54 32.16 13.01
CA ASN A 233 1.53 31.22 13.51
C ASN A 233 2.12 30.18 14.47
N ASP A 234 3.43 30.03 14.56
CA ASP A 234 4.05 28.99 15.38
C ASP A 234 3.64 29.10 16.87
N GLY A 235 3.24 28.00 17.44
CA GLY A 235 2.76 27.91 18.82
C GLY A 235 1.35 28.45 19.08
N LYS A 236 0.73 29.19 18.14
CA LYS A 236 -0.64 29.71 18.29
C LYS A 236 -1.66 28.56 18.13
N ILE A 237 -2.82 28.74 18.75
CA ILE A 237 -3.93 27.77 18.73
C ILE A 237 -5.02 28.29 17.80
N PHE A 238 -5.45 27.43 16.87
CA PHE A 238 -6.53 27.69 15.91
C PHE A 238 -7.59 26.61 16.00
N SER A 239 -8.78 26.91 15.48
CA SER A 239 -9.83 25.91 15.27
C SER A 239 -9.75 25.33 13.84
N TYR A 240 -10.20 24.07 13.67
CA TYR A 240 -10.38 23.50 12.34
C TYR A 240 -11.51 24.19 11.56
N ASP A 241 -12.48 24.79 12.27
CA ASP A 241 -13.57 25.55 11.65
C ASP A 241 -13.19 27.02 11.35
N ASP A 242 -12.08 27.51 11.93
CA ASP A 242 -11.60 28.90 11.81
C ASP A 242 -10.07 28.93 11.69
N PRO A 243 -9.53 28.61 10.51
CA PRO A 243 -8.10 28.63 10.24
C PRO A 243 -7.58 30.07 10.10
N PRO A 244 -6.26 30.31 10.26
CA PRO A 244 -5.64 31.58 9.91
C PRO A 244 -5.72 31.85 8.39
N GLU A 245 -5.45 33.08 7.96
CA GLU A 245 -5.44 33.46 6.53
C GLU A 245 -4.53 32.58 5.67
N THR A 246 -3.47 31.99 6.24
CA THR A 246 -2.56 31.05 5.58
C THR A 246 -3.15 29.64 5.36
N GLY A 247 -4.43 29.42 5.75
CA GLY A 247 -5.03 28.09 5.76
C GLY A 247 -4.51 27.20 6.89
N HIS A 248 -4.75 25.90 6.83
CA HIS A 248 -4.24 24.95 7.83
C HIS A 248 -2.76 24.56 7.58
N PRO A 249 -2.04 24.07 8.62
CA PRO A 249 -0.68 23.57 8.45
C PRO A 249 -0.62 22.45 7.39
N GLY A 250 0.32 22.54 6.47
CA GLY A 250 0.51 21.56 5.40
C GLY A 250 -0.34 21.78 4.14
N HIS A 251 -1.28 22.74 4.11
CA HIS A 251 -2.12 23.03 2.94
C HIS A 251 -1.38 23.80 1.86
N ASP A 252 -0.52 24.71 2.25
CA ASP A 252 0.23 25.53 1.31
C ASP A 252 1.31 24.74 0.57
N ILE A 253 1.76 25.25 -0.58
CA ILE A 253 2.76 24.57 -1.43
C ILE A 253 4.06 24.36 -0.64
N ASN A 254 4.54 23.11 -0.59
CA ASN A 254 5.74 22.70 0.15
C ASN A 254 5.74 23.10 1.66
N CYS A 255 4.59 23.28 2.24
CA CYS A 255 4.48 23.54 3.68
C CYS A 255 4.84 22.29 4.47
N ARG A 256 5.70 22.46 5.49
CA ARG A 256 6.13 21.39 6.43
C ARG A 256 5.59 21.60 7.84
N CYS A 257 4.72 22.59 8.01
CA CYS A 257 4.02 22.83 9.27
C CYS A 257 3.03 21.70 9.55
N VAL A 258 2.78 21.42 10.82
CA VAL A 258 1.88 20.37 11.27
C VAL A 258 0.94 20.88 12.36
N ALA A 259 -0.25 20.27 12.44
CA ALA A 259 -1.26 20.52 13.45
C ALA A 259 -1.02 19.59 14.65
N ILE A 260 -0.76 20.15 15.83
CA ILE A 260 -0.67 19.40 17.08
C ILE A 260 -2.02 19.50 17.78
N PRO A 261 -2.72 18.38 18.10
CA PRO A 261 -4.05 18.45 18.69
C PRO A 261 -4.03 19.13 20.05
N VAL A 262 -5.03 19.96 20.32
CA VAL A 262 -5.26 20.61 21.61
C VAL A 262 -6.56 20.05 22.20
N LEU A 263 -6.43 19.35 23.31
CA LEU A 263 -7.56 19.01 24.18
C LEU A 263 -7.76 20.18 25.14
N ASP A 264 -9.00 20.55 25.43
CA ASP A 264 -9.31 21.69 26.31
C ASP A 264 -8.46 21.65 27.60
N GLU A 265 -7.91 22.80 28.01
CA GLU A 265 -6.95 22.95 29.11
C GLU A 265 -7.46 22.46 30.48
N THR A 266 -8.74 22.13 30.57
CA THR A 266 -9.42 21.66 31.79
C THR A 266 -9.40 20.15 31.98
N ILE A 267 -8.81 19.37 31.05
CA ILE A 267 -8.81 17.91 31.15
C ILE A 267 -7.71 17.43 32.07
N LYS A 268 -8.12 16.98 33.24
CA LYS A 268 -7.28 16.42 34.29
C LYS A 268 -7.38 14.89 34.31
N THR A 269 -6.31 14.16 33.99
CA THR A 269 -6.31 12.68 33.85
C THR A 269 -5.76 11.93 35.05
N SER A 270 -6.32 10.80 35.41
CA SER A 270 -5.85 9.88 36.44
C SER A 270 -4.89 8.82 35.89
N LYS A 271 -3.88 8.47 36.69
CA LYS A 271 -2.81 7.55 36.32
C LYS A 271 -3.17 6.05 36.39
N ASN A 272 -4.36 5.68 36.78
CA ASN A 272 -4.73 4.29 37.02
C ASN A 272 -6.10 3.95 36.42
N GLN A 273 -6.09 3.59 35.19
CA GLN A 273 -6.87 2.52 34.57
C GLN A 273 -6.37 2.39 33.15
N THR A 274 -5.32 1.59 32.99
CA THR A 274 -5.05 0.92 31.74
C THR A 274 -6.16 -0.12 31.60
N GLN A 275 -7.33 0.27 31.12
CA GLN A 275 -8.08 -0.68 30.31
C GLN A 275 -7.24 -0.84 29.05
N SER A 276 -6.25 -1.71 29.16
CA SER A 276 -5.69 -2.37 28.02
C SER A 276 -6.86 -3.13 27.40
N TYR A 277 -7.47 -2.55 26.38
CA TYR A 277 -7.90 -3.39 25.30
C TYR A 277 -6.60 -3.95 24.74
N ASN A 278 -6.09 -4.97 25.40
CA ASN A 278 -5.21 -5.93 24.80
C ASN A 278 -6.02 -6.52 23.66
N LEU A 279 -5.96 -5.91 22.50
CA LEU A 279 -5.88 -6.66 21.27
C LEU A 279 -4.53 -7.40 21.41
N GLU A 280 -4.52 -8.48 22.20
CA GLU A 280 -3.59 -9.56 21.99
C GLU A 280 -3.51 -9.69 20.48
N LYS A 281 -2.33 -9.93 19.96
CA LYS A 281 -2.10 -10.26 18.54
C LYS A 281 -2.81 -11.58 18.24
N VAL A 282 -4.13 -11.55 18.28
CA VAL A 282 -4.97 -12.69 17.94
C VAL A 282 -4.81 -12.85 16.43
N GLN A 283 -4.14 -13.92 16.07
CA GLN A 283 -4.13 -14.34 14.68
C GLN A 283 -5.58 -14.63 14.32
N MET A 284 -6.18 -13.71 13.55
CA MET A 284 -7.59 -13.86 13.19
C MET A 284 -7.70 -14.97 12.14
N ARG A 285 -8.27 -16.08 12.54
CA ARG A 285 -8.65 -17.20 11.67
C ARG A 285 -10.15 -17.42 11.82
N SER A 286 -10.82 -17.76 10.74
CA SER A 286 -12.25 -18.09 10.71
C SER A 286 -12.47 -19.55 10.34
N ASP A 287 -13.68 -20.04 10.61
CA ASP A 287 -14.07 -21.38 10.20
C ASP A 287 -14.09 -21.53 8.67
N TRP A 288 -13.79 -22.74 8.20
CA TRP A 288 -13.91 -23.07 6.79
C TRP A 288 -15.35 -23.46 6.46
N GLN A 289 -15.93 -22.81 5.45
CA GLN A 289 -17.20 -23.23 4.89
C GLN A 289 -17.02 -24.58 4.17
N ASP A 290 -17.97 -25.49 4.29
CA ASP A 290 -17.88 -26.83 3.64
C ASP A 290 -17.75 -26.75 2.11
N ASP A 291 -18.24 -25.68 1.49
CA ASP A 291 -18.23 -25.39 0.06
C ASP A 291 -17.15 -24.36 -0.35
N PHE A 292 -16.20 -24.02 0.53
CA PHE A 292 -15.14 -23.07 0.18
C PHE A 292 -14.30 -23.62 -0.98
N PRO A 293 -14.21 -22.89 -2.11
CA PRO A 293 -13.57 -23.40 -3.33
C PRO A 293 -12.05 -23.50 -3.18
N ASP A 294 -11.47 -24.36 -3.97
CA ASP A 294 -10.02 -24.43 -4.13
C ASP A 294 -9.46 -23.10 -4.64
N THR A 295 -8.25 -22.75 -4.19
CA THR A 295 -7.54 -21.56 -4.68
C THR A 295 -7.26 -21.70 -6.18
N VAL A 296 -7.56 -20.65 -6.93
CA VAL A 296 -7.12 -20.55 -8.32
C VAL A 296 -5.61 -20.23 -8.31
N ILE A 297 -4.76 -21.24 -8.48
CA ILE A 297 -3.32 -21.08 -8.67
C ILE A 297 -3.04 -21.01 -10.16
N ASP A 298 -2.59 -19.85 -10.63
CA ASP A 298 -2.45 -19.56 -12.06
C ASP A 298 -1.21 -20.22 -12.68
N ARG A 299 -0.05 -20.02 -12.07
CA ARG A 299 1.26 -20.50 -12.55
C ARG A 299 1.93 -21.43 -11.55
N LYS A 300 2.90 -22.21 -12.04
CA LYS A 300 3.73 -23.07 -11.16
C LYS A 300 4.60 -22.24 -10.25
N LEU A 301 4.94 -22.81 -9.11
CA LEU A 301 5.90 -22.20 -8.20
C LEU A 301 7.25 -22.01 -8.91
N GLY A 302 7.75 -20.77 -8.95
CA GLY A 302 8.98 -20.41 -9.65
C GLY A 302 8.76 -19.61 -10.95
N ASP A 303 7.61 -19.72 -11.61
CA ASP A 303 7.36 -19.05 -12.89
C ASP A 303 7.49 -17.52 -12.78
N ALA A 304 6.96 -16.92 -11.70
CA ALA A 304 7.12 -15.49 -11.49
C ALA A 304 8.57 -15.10 -11.19
N THR A 305 9.31 -15.92 -10.43
CA THR A 305 10.71 -15.60 -10.06
C THR A 305 11.67 -15.64 -11.25
N SER A 306 11.36 -16.41 -12.28
CA SER A 306 12.13 -16.46 -13.54
C SER A 306 11.80 -15.31 -14.50
N HIS A 307 10.76 -14.53 -14.23
CA HIS A 307 10.39 -13.40 -15.07
C HIS A 307 11.40 -12.23 -14.90
N PRO A 308 11.89 -11.61 -16.02
CA PRO A 308 12.92 -10.56 -15.95
C PRO A 308 12.57 -9.38 -15.03
N LEU A 309 11.29 -9.04 -14.93
CA LEU A 309 10.80 -7.90 -14.14
C LEU A 309 10.53 -8.24 -12.67
N TYR A 310 10.65 -9.51 -12.27
CA TYR A 310 10.26 -9.96 -10.93
C TYR A 310 10.98 -9.21 -9.80
N GLN A 311 12.30 -9.07 -9.91
CA GLN A 311 13.10 -8.44 -8.85
C GLN A 311 12.73 -6.96 -8.63
N ASN A 312 12.47 -6.22 -9.70
CA ASN A 312 12.04 -4.83 -9.62
C ASN A 312 10.61 -4.71 -9.08
N ALA A 313 9.70 -5.57 -9.56
CA ALA A 313 8.32 -5.65 -9.07
C ALA A 313 8.27 -5.94 -7.56
N LYS A 314 9.08 -6.89 -7.10
CA LYS A 314 9.23 -7.26 -5.68
C LYS A 314 9.81 -6.12 -4.83
N LYS A 315 10.69 -5.30 -5.41
CA LYS A 315 11.27 -4.10 -4.77
C LYS A 315 10.37 -2.87 -4.82
N GLY A 316 9.17 -2.97 -5.40
CA GLY A 316 8.17 -1.92 -5.39
C GLY A 316 8.09 -1.08 -6.67
N ASN A 317 8.66 -1.53 -7.79
CA ASN A 317 8.46 -0.88 -9.09
C ASN A 317 7.07 -1.25 -9.63
N VAL A 318 6.20 -0.25 -9.71
CA VAL A 318 4.78 -0.40 -10.10
C VAL A 318 4.63 -0.80 -11.57
N ALA A 319 5.39 -0.17 -12.46
CA ALA A 319 5.32 -0.44 -13.90
C ALA A 319 5.77 -1.88 -14.22
N ASP A 320 6.88 -2.32 -13.63
CA ASP A 320 7.41 -3.67 -13.79
C ASP A 320 6.48 -4.72 -13.19
N ALA A 321 5.85 -4.42 -12.04
CA ALA A 321 4.86 -5.30 -11.42
C ALA A 321 3.61 -5.45 -12.29
N TYR A 322 3.12 -4.35 -12.86
CA TYR A 322 1.95 -4.37 -13.73
C TYR A 322 2.22 -5.14 -15.03
N GLN A 323 3.40 -4.93 -15.66
CA GLN A 323 3.76 -5.68 -16.86
C GLN A 323 3.92 -7.18 -16.56
N LEU A 324 4.59 -7.54 -15.44
CA LEU A 324 4.70 -8.92 -14.99
C LEU A 324 3.31 -9.56 -14.79
N ALA A 325 2.39 -8.85 -14.14
CA ALA A 325 1.04 -9.36 -13.93
C ALA A 325 0.29 -9.56 -15.26
N LYS A 326 0.44 -8.65 -16.23
CA LYS A 326 -0.15 -8.79 -17.56
C LYS A 326 0.38 -10.02 -18.32
N ASP A 327 1.66 -10.31 -18.17
CA ASP A 327 2.32 -11.40 -18.87
C ASP A 327 1.98 -12.77 -18.24
N LEU A 328 1.70 -12.81 -16.94
CA LEU A 328 1.49 -14.06 -16.21
C LEU A 328 0.01 -14.39 -15.92
N VAL A 329 -0.87 -13.41 -15.74
CA VAL A 329 -2.30 -13.69 -15.47
C VAL A 329 -2.97 -14.29 -16.72
N SER A 330 -3.35 -15.57 -16.63
CA SER A 330 -3.94 -16.31 -17.73
C SER A 330 -5.45 -16.10 -17.84
N ASP A 331 -5.97 -16.26 -19.06
CA ASP A 331 -7.42 -16.23 -19.28
C ASP A 331 -8.13 -17.44 -18.66
N ASP A 332 -7.46 -18.59 -18.57
CA ASP A 332 -7.99 -19.79 -17.88
C ASP A 332 -8.26 -19.53 -16.39
N ALA A 333 -7.33 -18.87 -15.70
CA ALA A 333 -7.50 -18.50 -14.29
C ALA A 333 -8.64 -17.46 -14.11
N VAL A 334 -8.76 -16.53 -15.05
CA VAL A 334 -9.85 -15.53 -15.06
C VAL A 334 -11.21 -16.21 -15.22
N GLU A 335 -11.34 -17.16 -16.14
CA GLU A 335 -12.60 -17.90 -16.34
C GLU A 335 -12.97 -18.78 -15.13
N LYS A 336 -11.98 -19.42 -14.49
CA LYS A 336 -12.20 -20.13 -13.22
C LYS A 336 -12.74 -19.20 -12.14
N LEU A 337 -12.13 -18.04 -11.96
CA LEU A 337 -12.63 -17.03 -11.01
C LEU A 337 -14.03 -16.55 -11.40
N ARG A 338 -14.30 -16.27 -12.66
CA ARG A 338 -15.61 -15.87 -13.17
C ARG A 338 -16.69 -16.90 -12.83
N SER A 339 -16.39 -18.18 -13.02
CA SER A 339 -17.29 -19.28 -12.66
C SER A 339 -17.58 -19.33 -11.15
N ILE A 340 -16.56 -19.13 -10.30
CA ILE A 340 -16.73 -19.09 -8.85
C ILE A 340 -17.55 -17.87 -8.43
N ILE A 341 -17.27 -16.70 -9.01
CA ILE A 341 -17.98 -15.44 -8.72
C ILE A 341 -19.43 -15.53 -9.11
N ASN A 342 -19.74 -16.15 -10.25
CA ASN A 342 -21.09 -16.37 -10.76
C ASN A 342 -21.99 -15.12 -10.71
N GLY A 343 -21.49 -13.99 -11.24
CA GLY A 343 -22.20 -12.72 -11.34
C GLY A 343 -22.44 -11.98 -10.01
N ARG A 344 -21.88 -12.44 -8.88
CA ARG A 344 -22.00 -11.78 -7.58
C ARG A 344 -21.13 -10.52 -7.52
N ASP A 345 -21.63 -9.46 -6.87
CA ASP A 345 -20.86 -8.25 -6.59
C ASP A 345 -19.81 -8.54 -5.51
N ALA A 346 -18.55 -8.53 -5.89
CA ALA A 346 -17.43 -8.83 -5.01
C ALA A 346 -16.28 -7.79 -5.17
N ILE A 347 -15.39 -7.74 -4.20
CA ILE A 347 -14.17 -6.92 -4.24
C ILE A 347 -12.92 -7.81 -4.30
N LEU A 348 -11.88 -7.32 -4.95
CA LEU A 348 -10.57 -7.95 -4.99
C LEU A 348 -9.70 -7.39 -3.87
N VAL A 349 -9.21 -8.25 -2.98
CA VAL A 349 -8.41 -7.85 -1.81
C VAL A 349 -7.02 -8.50 -1.89
N PRO A 350 -6.01 -7.77 -2.40
CA PRO A 350 -4.65 -8.29 -2.48
C PRO A 350 -3.93 -8.26 -1.13
N VAL A 351 -3.07 -9.25 -0.88
CA VAL A 351 -2.13 -9.23 0.24
C VAL A 351 -1.09 -8.15 0.00
N HIS A 352 -1.08 -7.14 0.86
CA HIS A 352 -0.08 -6.07 0.86
C HIS A 352 0.91 -6.32 1.99
N ALA A 353 2.16 -6.61 1.67
CA ALA A 353 3.23 -6.78 2.64
C ALA A 353 4.35 -5.76 2.41
N GLU A 354 4.83 -5.10 3.46
CA GLU A 354 6.10 -4.38 3.43
C GLU A 354 7.24 -5.37 3.69
N GLU A 355 8.12 -5.57 2.72
CA GLU A 355 9.33 -6.39 2.84
C GLU A 355 10.56 -5.53 3.16
N ALA A 356 11.66 -6.18 3.65
CA ALA A 356 12.90 -5.49 4.03
C ALA A 356 13.53 -4.66 2.89
N VAL A 357 13.27 -5.02 1.63
CA VAL A 357 13.82 -4.37 0.42
C VAL A 357 12.84 -3.39 -0.22
N GLY A 358 11.62 -3.23 0.34
CA GLY A 358 10.53 -2.41 -0.20
C GLY A 358 9.20 -3.14 -0.15
N ARG A 359 8.14 -2.51 -0.65
CA ARG A 359 6.81 -3.11 -0.70
C ARG A 359 6.65 -3.95 -1.96
N ASN A 360 6.30 -5.22 -1.79
CA ASN A 360 5.98 -6.10 -2.91
C ASN A 360 4.73 -5.59 -3.65
N MET A 361 4.88 -5.20 -4.91
CA MET A 361 3.79 -4.67 -5.73
C MET A 361 3.07 -5.72 -6.58
N ILE A 362 3.54 -6.97 -6.58
CA ILE A 362 2.99 -8.02 -7.43
C ILE A 362 1.52 -8.32 -7.10
N PRO A 363 1.09 -8.52 -5.83
CA PRO A 363 -0.32 -8.79 -5.54
C PRO A 363 -1.26 -7.66 -5.96
N VAL A 364 -0.84 -6.41 -5.79
CA VAL A 364 -1.62 -5.22 -6.19
C VAL A 364 -1.76 -5.15 -7.71
N ALA A 365 -0.67 -5.39 -8.43
CA ALA A 365 -0.67 -5.39 -9.89
C ALA A 365 -1.55 -6.52 -10.45
N VAL A 366 -1.49 -7.72 -9.85
CA VAL A 366 -2.36 -8.86 -10.19
C VAL A 366 -3.83 -8.50 -9.95
N ALA A 367 -4.15 -7.94 -8.79
CA ALA A 367 -5.52 -7.49 -8.49
C ALA A 367 -6.02 -6.49 -9.52
N THR A 368 -5.18 -5.57 -9.99
CA THR A 368 -5.54 -4.58 -11.01
C THR A 368 -5.77 -5.22 -12.39
N VAL A 369 -4.97 -6.20 -12.78
CA VAL A 369 -5.18 -6.94 -14.03
C VAL A 369 -6.49 -7.75 -13.97
N LEU A 370 -6.74 -8.45 -12.86
CA LEU A 370 -7.96 -9.18 -12.62
C LEU A 370 -9.19 -8.27 -12.55
N SER A 371 -9.08 -7.10 -11.92
CA SER A 371 -10.15 -6.10 -11.86
C SER A 371 -10.68 -5.75 -13.24
N LYS A 372 -9.79 -5.49 -14.19
CA LYS A 372 -10.18 -5.20 -15.58
C LYS A 372 -10.82 -6.38 -16.32
N LYS A 373 -10.30 -7.59 -16.08
CA LYS A 373 -10.80 -8.78 -16.77
C LYS A 373 -12.13 -9.28 -16.20
N LEU A 374 -12.40 -9.02 -14.91
CA LEU A 374 -13.58 -9.46 -14.19
C LEU A 374 -14.62 -8.36 -13.97
N ASP A 375 -14.28 -7.11 -14.24
CA ASP A 375 -15.08 -5.90 -13.94
C ASP A 375 -15.44 -5.80 -12.43
N LEU A 376 -14.44 -5.99 -11.56
CA LEU A 376 -14.59 -5.95 -10.12
C LEU A 376 -13.67 -4.88 -9.51
N PRO A 377 -14.11 -4.13 -8.47
CA PRO A 377 -13.28 -3.15 -7.80
C PRO A 377 -12.17 -3.82 -6.96
N VAL A 378 -11.03 -3.12 -6.83
CA VAL A 378 -9.93 -3.50 -5.94
C VAL A 378 -10.03 -2.72 -4.64
N ASP A 379 -9.95 -3.41 -3.51
CA ASP A 379 -9.84 -2.78 -2.20
C ASP A 379 -8.39 -2.87 -1.70
N LEU A 380 -7.76 -1.71 -1.53
CA LEU A 380 -6.40 -1.56 -1.01
C LEU A 380 -6.37 -1.05 0.44
N SER A 381 -7.52 -0.98 1.11
CA SER A 381 -7.60 -0.50 2.49
C SER A 381 -7.03 -1.50 3.50
N ILE A 382 -7.02 -2.80 3.16
CA ILE A 382 -6.50 -3.85 4.04
C ILE A 382 -5.00 -4.02 3.79
N VAL A 383 -4.19 -3.81 4.82
CA VAL A 383 -2.73 -3.90 4.76
C VAL A 383 -2.20 -4.89 5.79
N GLN A 384 -1.10 -5.56 5.49
CA GLN A 384 -0.40 -6.39 6.46
C GLN A 384 0.28 -5.49 7.50
N ALA A 385 -0.17 -5.56 8.76
CA ALA A 385 0.27 -4.70 9.86
C ALA A 385 1.59 -5.18 10.50
N THR A 386 1.94 -6.46 10.37
CA THR A 386 3.15 -7.03 10.95
C THR A 386 4.21 -7.30 9.88
N LYS A 387 5.46 -6.85 10.14
CA LYS A 387 6.62 -7.25 9.33
C LYS A 387 7.00 -8.68 9.68
N VAL A 388 6.44 -9.63 8.97
CA VAL A 388 6.88 -11.02 9.06
C VAL A 388 7.67 -11.34 7.79
N SER A 389 9.00 -11.43 7.88
CA SER A 389 9.81 -11.92 6.77
C SER A 389 9.54 -13.41 6.60
N ARG A 390 8.71 -13.77 5.62
CA ARG A 390 8.40 -15.18 5.29
C ARG A 390 9.24 -15.71 4.13
N THR A 391 9.90 -14.81 3.42
CA THR A 391 10.77 -15.14 2.28
C THR A 391 12.00 -15.85 2.81
N GLY A 392 12.18 -17.13 2.44
CA GLY A 392 13.26 -17.98 2.90
C GLY A 392 13.01 -18.73 4.21
N GLY A 393 11.93 -18.46 4.94
CA GLY A 393 11.54 -19.21 6.13
C GLY A 393 11.09 -20.64 5.80
N ASP A 394 11.42 -21.61 6.69
CA ASP A 394 10.91 -22.98 6.57
C ASP A 394 9.42 -23.10 6.94
N GLY A 395 8.87 -24.31 6.85
CA GLY A 395 7.46 -24.55 7.14
C GLY A 395 7.04 -24.21 8.56
N TRP A 396 7.92 -24.42 9.57
CA TRP A 396 7.65 -24.05 10.96
C TRP A 396 7.61 -22.54 11.15
N HIS A 397 8.54 -21.80 10.54
CA HIS A 397 8.55 -20.34 10.60
C HIS A 397 7.25 -19.75 10.02
N ARG A 398 6.79 -20.28 8.88
CA ARG A 398 5.53 -19.83 8.25
C ARG A 398 4.30 -20.14 9.09
N LEU A 399 4.30 -21.22 9.84
CA LEU A 399 3.22 -21.63 10.71
C LEU A 399 3.14 -20.76 11.98
N ILE A 400 4.29 -20.45 12.58
CA ILE A 400 4.40 -19.68 13.83
C ILE A 400 4.09 -18.20 13.59
N TYR A 401 4.64 -17.65 12.51
CA TYR A 401 4.53 -16.21 12.21
C TYR A 401 3.48 -15.96 11.13
N SER A 402 2.22 -15.93 11.53
CA SER A 402 1.12 -15.49 10.66
C SER A 402 1.05 -13.98 10.58
N PRO A 403 0.75 -13.40 9.40
CA PRO A 403 0.57 -11.97 9.29
C PRO A 403 -0.70 -11.53 10.04
N ALA A 404 -0.62 -10.40 10.72
CA ALA A 404 -1.78 -9.65 11.16
C ALA A 404 -2.12 -8.61 10.09
N PHE A 405 -3.40 -8.36 9.88
CA PHE A 405 -3.91 -7.37 8.94
C PHE A 405 -4.55 -6.21 9.68
N ASP A 406 -4.62 -5.06 9.02
CA ASP A 406 -5.26 -3.84 9.48
C ASP A 406 -5.97 -3.17 8.28
N GLY A 407 -7.10 -2.50 8.53
CA GLY A 407 -7.90 -1.86 7.50
C GLY A 407 -9.40 -2.11 7.71
N ASN A 408 -10.23 -1.55 6.85
CA ASN A 408 -11.69 -1.64 6.97
C ASN A 408 -12.27 -2.51 5.85
N VAL A 409 -13.14 -3.43 6.23
CA VAL A 409 -13.95 -4.22 5.29
C VAL A 409 -15.39 -3.72 5.39
N PRO A 410 -16.02 -3.29 4.28
CA PRO A 410 -17.44 -2.97 4.31
C PRO A 410 -18.27 -4.18 4.73
N GLU A 411 -19.19 -3.99 5.70
CA GLU A 411 -20.04 -5.05 6.21
C GLU A 411 -20.87 -5.71 5.09
N GLY A 412 -20.91 -7.03 5.06
CA GLY A 412 -21.67 -7.80 4.07
C GLY A 412 -21.00 -7.90 2.68
N LYS A 413 -19.87 -7.23 2.41
CA LYS A 413 -19.18 -7.35 1.11
C LYS A 413 -18.60 -8.74 0.90
N LEU A 414 -18.75 -9.22 -0.33
CA LEU A 414 -18.08 -10.43 -0.80
C LEU A 414 -16.67 -10.09 -1.23
N ALA A 415 -15.69 -10.90 -0.84
CA ALA A 415 -14.29 -10.66 -1.14
C ALA A 415 -13.61 -11.85 -1.82
N ILE A 416 -12.73 -11.56 -2.76
CA ILE A 416 -11.78 -12.48 -3.37
C ILE A 416 -10.40 -12.08 -2.88
N ILE A 417 -9.73 -12.94 -2.15
CA ILE A 417 -8.41 -12.67 -1.58
C ILE A 417 -7.30 -13.15 -2.52
N LEU A 418 -6.23 -12.32 -2.64
CA LEU A 418 -5.17 -12.55 -3.63
C LEU A 418 -3.78 -12.46 -3.02
N ASP A 419 -2.89 -13.37 -3.43
CA ASP A 419 -1.46 -13.34 -3.06
C ASP A 419 -0.57 -13.57 -4.30
N ASP A 420 0.72 -13.22 -4.21
CA ASP A 420 1.68 -13.52 -5.29
C ASP A 420 2.10 -14.99 -5.29
N THR A 421 2.16 -15.63 -4.12
CA THR A 421 2.65 -17.01 -4.01
C THR A 421 1.96 -17.79 -2.90
N GLN A 422 1.33 -18.92 -3.26
CA GLN A 422 0.77 -19.86 -2.30
C GLN A 422 1.68 -21.07 -2.07
N THR A 423 1.96 -21.35 -0.79
CA THR A 423 2.65 -22.59 -0.36
C THR A 423 1.79 -23.37 0.62
N GLN A 424 1.72 -22.96 1.88
CA GLN A 424 0.85 -23.54 2.90
C GLN A 424 -0.50 -22.82 3.03
N GLY A 425 -0.65 -21.64 2.40
CA GLY A 425 -1.89 -20.86 2.40
C GLY A 425 -2.18 -20.05 3.69
N GLY A 426 -1.28 -20.09 4.68
CA GLY A 426 -1.49 -19.44 5.97
C GLY A 426 -1.73 -17.91 5.89
N THR A 427 -1.12 -17.22 4.92
CA THR A 427 -1.37 -15.79 4.67
C THR A 427 -2.82 -15.54 4.24
N LEU A 428 -3.29 -16.30 3.25
CA LEU A 428 -4.66 -16.19 2.75
C LEU A 428 -5.69 -16.57 3.82
N ALA A 429 -5.40 -17.61 4.62
CA ALA A 429 -6.28 -17.99 5.73
C ALA A 429 -6.37 -16.91 6.83
N SER A 430 -5.27 -16.19 7.10
CA SER A 430 -5.28 -15.06 8.05
C SER A 430 -6.02 -13.86 7.48
N LEU A 431 -5.87 -13.56 6.18
CA LEU A 431 -6.62 -12.50 5.53
C LEU A 431 -8.13 -12.83 5.48
N LYS A 432 -8.49 -14.09 5.17
CA LYS A 432 -9.87 -14.56 5.25
C LYS A 432 -10.46 -14.34 6.64
N GLY A 433 -9.76 -14.80 7.68
CA GLY A 433 -10.19 -14.62 9.05
C GLY A 433 -10.37 -13.16 9.42
N TYR A 434 -9.45 -12.28 9.01
CA TYR A 434 -9.54 -10.85 9.25
C TYR A 434 -10.80 -10.23 8.62
N ILE A 435 -11.07 -10.54 7.35
CA ILE A 435 -12.25 -10.04 6.61
C ILE A 435 -13.55 -10.54 7.27
N GLU A 436 -13.62 -11.81 7.63
CA GLU A 436 -14.85 -12.42 8.17
C GLU A 436 -15.14 -12.00 9.62
N HIS A 437 -14.12 -11.69 10.42
CA HIS A 437 -14.31 -11.09 11.73
C HIS A 437 -14.88 -9.65 11.66
N GLN A 438 -14.68 -8.96 10.54
CA GLN A 438 -15.29 -7.67 10.25
C GLN A 438 -16.62 -7.78 9.49
N LYS A 439 -17.24 -8.98 9.50
CA LYS A 439 -18.54 -9.27 8.85
C LYS A 439 -18.53 -9.17 7.31
N GLY A 440 -17.37 -9.18 6.66
CA GLY A 440 -17.24 -9.48 5.25
C GLY A 440 -17.37 -11.00 5.02
N LYS A 441 -17.45 -11.44 3.77
CA LYS A 441 -17.47 -12.85 3.40
C LYS A 441 -16.47 -13.13 2.29
N VAL A 442 -15.51 -14.03 2.52
CA VAL A 442 -14.57 -14.47 1.49
C VAL A 442 -15.18 -15.60 0.68
N ILE A 443 -15.24 -15.45 -0.63
CA ILE A 443 -15.91 -16.41 -1.54
C ILE A 443 -14.94 -17.13 -2.48
N ALA A 444 -13.71 -16.62 -2.62
CA ALA A 444 -12.67 -17.24 -3.45
C ALA A 444 -11.28 -16.77 -3.00
N SER A 445 -10.27 -17.51 -3.41
CA SER A 445 -8.87 -17.15 -3.28
C SER A 445 -8.12 -17.37 -4.59
N TYR A 446 -7.11 -16.54 -4.83
CA TYR A 446 -6.24 -16.60 -5.99
C TYR A 446 -4.78 -16.44 -5.59
N ALA A 447 -3.89 -17.16 -6.27
CA ALA A 447 -2.45 -16.95 -6.16
C ALA A 447 -1.82 -16.96 -7.56
N LEU A 448 -0.97 -15.96 -7.84
CA LEU A 448 -0.29 -15.89 -9.14
C LEU A 448 0.59 -17.11 -9.36
N THR A 449 1.32 -17.54 -8.33
CA THR A 449 2.12 -18.77 -8.39
C THR A 449 1.88 -19.66 -7.17
N GLY A 450 2.10 -20.94 -7.34
CA GLY A 450 2.00 -21.87 -6.21
C GLY A 450 2.30 -23.31 -6.58
N LYS A 451 2.28 -24.16 -5.58
CA LYS A 451 2.37 -25.60 -5.77
C LYS A 451 0.99 -26.10 -6.20
N GLN A 452 0.90 -26.70 -7.38
CA GLN A 452 -0.38 -27.14 -7.96
C GLN A 452 -1.17 -28.13 -7.08
N TYR A 453 -0.49 -28.85 -6.20
CA TYR A 453 -1.16 -29.74 -5.25
C TYR A 453 -1.70 -29.01 -4.00
N SER A 454 -1.31 -27.75 -3.78
CA SER A 454 -1.72 -26.97 -2.59
C SER A 454 -2.95 -26.07 -2.83
N VAL A 455 -3.76 -26.38 -3.84
CA VAL A 455 -4.95 -25.59 -4.18
C VAL A 455 -6.01 -25.61 -3.07
N GLN A 456 -6.16 -26.73 -2.38
CA GLN A 456 -7.11 -26.83 -1.28
C GLN A 456 -6.62 -26.06 -0.05
N LEU A 457 -7.28 -24.94 0.27
CA LEU A 457 -7.05 -24.22 1.52
C LEU A 457 -7.86 -24.80 2.68
N ARG A 458 -9.12 -25.12 2.39
CA ARG A 458 -10.04 -25.64 3.39
C ARG A 458 -9.51 -26.96 3.97
N LEU A 459 -9.41 -27.03 5.29
CA LEU A 459 -9.04 -28.26 6.00
C LEU A 459 -10.14 -29.31 5.86
N SER A 460 -9.80 -30.50 5.36
CA SER A 460 -10.73 -31.62 5.26
C SER A 460 -11.05 -32.20 6.64
N LYS A 461 -12.23 -32.80 6.77
CA LYS A 461 -12.67 -33.44 8.01
C LYS A 461 -11.77 -34.63 8.37
N GLU A 462 -11.31 -35.34 7.36
CA GLU A 462 -10.41 -36.49 7.48
C GLU A 462 -9.04 -36.05 8.03
N THR A 463 -8.44 -35.02 7.43
CA THR A 463 -7.14 -34.48 7.88
C THR A 463 -7.24 -33.90 9.30
N LEU A 464 -8.35 -33.21 9.63
CA LEU A 464 -8.59 -32.71 10.98
C LEU A 464 -8.72 -33.84 12.00
N GLN A 465 -9.43 -34.91 11.66
CA GLN A 465 -9.57 -36.08 12.52
C GLN A 465 -8.23 -36.78 12.77
N GLU A 466 -7.42 -36.95 11.71
CA GLU A 466 -6.06 -37.50 11.81
C GLU A 466 -5.17 -36.61 12.70
N LEU A 467 -5.23 -35.29 12.49
CA LEU A 467 -4.45 -34.32 13.27
C LEU A 467 -4.85 -34.35 14.75
N ARG A 468 -6.14 -34.38 15.06
CA ARG A 468 -6.64 -34.49 16.44
C ARG A 468 -6.32 -35.85 17.07
N GLY A 469 -6.38 -36.93 16.28
CA GLY A 469 -5.98 -38.27 16.74
C GLY A 469 -4.53 -38.30 17.20
N LYS A 470 -3.63 -37.63 16.49
CA LYS A 470 -2.20 -37.62 16.79
C LYS A 470 -1.76 -36.51 17.74
N TYR A 471 -2.34 -35.30 17.61
CA TYR A 471 -1.86 -34.10 18.29
C TYR A 471 -2.93 -33.44 19.20
N GLY A 472 -4.08 -34.07 19.40
CA GLY A 472 -5.17 -33.51 20.20
C GLY A 472 -4.76 -33.12 21.63
N SER A 473 -3.76 -33.82 22.21
CA SER A 473 -3.22 -33.51 23.55
C SER A 473 -2.64 -32.09 23.66
N ILE A 474 -2.21 -31.48 22.55
CA ILE A 474 -1.65 -30.11 22.52
C ILE A 474 -2.61 -29.09 21.93
N GLU A 475 -3.83 -29.45 21.47
CA GLU A 475 -4.75 -28.53 20.80
C GLU A 475 -5.18 -27.39 21.74
N GLN A 476 -5.41 -27.67 23.03
CA GLN A 476 -5.74 -26.64 24.01
C GLN A 476 -4.58 -25.65 24.22
N TRP A 477 -3.34 -26.15 24.27
CA TRP A 477 -2.16 -25.29 24.33
C TRP A 477 -2.02 -24.47 23.05
N TRP A 478 -2.24 -25.10 21.87
CA TRP A 478 -2.25 -24.44 20.57
C TRP A 478 -3.23 -23.28 20.52
N SER A 479 -4.48 -23.51 20.95
CA SER A 479 -5.54 -22.49 20.98
C SER A 479 -5.18 -21.29 21.86
N LYS A 480 -4.60 -21.55 23.04
CA LYS A 480 -4.10 -20.48 23.92
C LYS A 480 -2.94 -19.70 23.30
N LYS A 481 -2.09 -20.38 22.52
CA LYS A 481 -0.88 -19.81 21.94
C LYS A 481 -1.19 -18.96 20.70
N PHE A 482 -2.01 -19.47 19.79
CA PHE A 482 -2.27 -18.87 18.47
C PHE A 482 -3.64 -18.17 18.38
N GLY A 483 -4.52 -18.32 19.36
CA GLY A 483 -5.84 -17.73 19.35
C GLY A 483 -6.88 -18.50 18.52
N TYR A 484 -6.53 -19.67 17.96
CA TYR A 484 -7.42 -20.55 17.19
C TYR A 484 -7.05 -22.01 17.36
N ASP A 485 -8.02 -22.92 17.20
CA ASP A 485 -7.84 -24.36 17.29
C ASP A 485 -7.43 -24.99 15.94
N PHE A 486 -7.21 -26.28 15.91
CA PHE A 486 -6.79 -27.00 14.71
C PHE A 486 -7.77 -26.93 13.55
N SER A 487 -9.08 -26.72 13.82
CA SER A 487 -10.09 -26.63 12.75
C SER A 487 -9.88 -25.46 11.81
N LYS A 488 -9.13 -24.44 12.22
CA LYS A 488 -8.87 -23.20 11.45
C LYS A 488 -7.52 -23.20 10.72
N LEU A 489 -6.80 -24.30 10.79
CA LEU A 489 -5.61 -24.51 9.95
C LEU A 489 -6.03 -24.67 8.48
N THR A 490 -5.09 -24.40 7.58
CA THR A 490 -5.23 -24.84 6.20
C THR A 490 -4.93 -26.33 6.07
N GLU A 491 -5.39 -26.95 5.00
CA GLU A 491 -5.07 -28.36 4.69
C GLU A 491 -3.56 -28.60 4.71
N TRP A 492 -2.78 -27.68 4.15
CA TRP A 492 -1.33 -27.84 4.01
C TRP A 492 -0.55 -27.46 5.26
N GLU A 493 -1.07 -26.62 6.13
CA GLU A 493 -0.54 -26.42 7.48
C GLU A 493 -0.71 -27.69 8.33
N ALA A 494 -1.90 -28.29 8.29
CA ALA A 494 -2.20 -29.53 9.01
C ALA A 494 -1.35 -30.70 8.49
N ARG A 495 -1.28 -30.89 7.17
CA ARG A 495 -0.42 -31.93 6.56
C ARG A 495 1.05 -31.71 6.84
N PHE A 496 1.51 -30.47 6.90
CA PHE A 496 2.89 -30.16 7.30
C PHE A 496 3.20 -30.64 8.72
N ILE A 497 2.28 -30.43 9.68
CA ILE A 497 2.42 -30.90 11.05
C ILE A 497 2.42 -32.44 11.08
N LEU A 498 1.46 -33.09 10.41
CA LEU A 498 1.35 -34.54 10.33
C LEU A 498 2.61 -35.19 9.75
N ASN A 499 3.14 -34.64 8.66
CA ASN A 499 4.31 -35.13 7.95
C ASN A 499 5.64 -34.83 8.66
N SER A 500 5.64 -34.01 9.70
CA SER A 500 6.85 -33.69 10.47
C SER A 500 7.41 -34.90 11.24
N ARG A 501 6.62 -35.96 11.41
CA ARG A 501 6.93 -37.17 12.19
C ARG A 501 7.29 -36.91 13.65
N LYS A 502 7.03 -35.71 14.16
CA LYS A 502 7.28 -35.29 15.52
C LYS A 502 6.17 -35.81 16.45
N THR A 503 6.51 -36.02 17.72
CA THR A 503 5.52 -36.22 18.79
C THR A 503 4.85 -34.88 19.15
N PRO A 504 3.69 -34.87 19.84
CA PRO A 504 3.07 -33.66 20.30
C PRO A 504 3.99 -32.71 21.08
N ASP A 505 4.78 -33.27 22.02
CA ASP A 505 5.72 -32.47 22.81
C ASP A 505 6.87 -31.92 21.97
N GLU A 506 7.36 -32.65 20.99
CA GLU A 506 8.39 -32.17 20.05
C GLU A 506 7.84 -31.06 19.14
N VAL A 507 6.60 -31.13 18.70
CA VAL A 507 5.94 -30.05 17.98
C VAL A 507 5.88 -28.77 18.83
N ARG A 508 5.37 -28.91 20.07
CA ARG A 508 5.29 -27.81 21.02
C ARG A 508 6.67 -27.20 21.30
N ASN A 509 7.68 -28.03 21.59
CA ASN A 509 9.02 -27.55 21.88
C ASN A 509 9.70 -26.90 20.65
N THR A 510 9.46 -27.41 19.44
CA THR A 510 9.94 -26.80 18.19
C THR A 510 9.37 -25.38 18.01
N ILE A 511 8.08 -25.18 18.31
CA ILE A 511 7.44 -23.88 18.23
C ILE A 511 8.03 -22.92 19.27
N LEU A 512 8.13 -23.33 20.52
CA LEU A 512 8.67 -22.51 21.62
C LEU A 512 10.14 -22.10 21.39
N ALA A 513 10.98 -23.03 20.94
CA ALA A 513 12.39 -22.75 20.68
C ALA A 513 12.61 -21.72 19.56
N ARG A 514 11.74 -21.70 18.53
CA ARG A 514 11.88 -20.77 17.41
C ARG A 514 11.34 -19.37 17.69
N GLU A 515 10.56 -19.18 18.73
CA GLU A 515 10.15 -17.86 19.19
C GLU A 515 11.21 -17.16 20.05
N GLN A 516 12.11 -17.94 20.64
CA GLN A 516 13.20 -17.43 21.46
C GLN A 516 14.47 -17.11 20.63
N ALA A 517 14.53 -17.58 19.38
CA ALA A 517 15.63 -17.35 18.44
C ALA A 517 15.35 -16.14 17.52
#